data_c76d61e9a8c97245b13aa42e03aeae8e
#
_entry.id   c76d61e9a8c97245b13aa42e03aeae8e
#
_cell.length_a   1.000
_cell.length_b   1.000
_cell.length_c   1.000
_cell.angle_alpha   90.00
_cell.angle_beta   90.00
_cell.angle_gamma   90.00
#
_symmetry.space_group_name_H-M   'P 1'
#
loop_
_entity.id
_entity.type
_entity.pdbx_description
1 polymer ?
#
loop_
_entity_poly.entity_id
_entity_poly.type
_entity_poly.pdbx_seq_one_letter_code
_entity_poly.pdbx_strand_id
1 'polypeptide(L)'
;KTVEELGIYWETDDYQPFPDWKPCTEWEVTDPDFALFPVYYTDSINVDSWGLANPYVNEINESNPCAYAVEMNAAMASEKGLVDGDKIRLVSQYDSFVEGVLVTSEKIHPECMAVICGSWGSHSEFIPSSKGKGTPIAHLVPGHDPKRFDYICSALDQTVRVKVEKIS
;
A
#
# COMPACT_ATOMS: atom_id res chain seq x y z
N LYS A 1 34.36 -3.01 -8.99
CA LYS A 1 35.46 -3.65 -9.73
C LYS A 1 35.19 -5.14 -9.96
N THR A 2 34.97 -5.92 -8.90
CA THR A 2 34.68 -7.37 -9.04
C THR A 2 33.35 -7.66 -9.76
N VAL A 3 32.33 -6.84 -9.51
CA VAL A 3 31.01 -6.96 -10.13
C VAL A 3 31.10 -6.67 -11.63
N GLU A 4 31.82 -5.61 -12.01
CA GLU A 4 32.08 -5.25 -13.39
C GLU A 4 32.90 -6.31 -14.11
N GLU A 5 33.93 -6.88 -13.44
CA GLU A 5 34.75 -7.97 -13.97
C GLU A 5 33.95 -9.25 -14.24
N LEU A 6 32.90 -9.47 -13.47
CA LEU A 6 31.96 -10.59 -13.64
C LEU A 6 30.85 -10.31 -14.66
N GLY A 7 30.80 -9.09 -15.23
CA GLY A 7 29.75 -8.71 -16.17
C GLY A 7 28.35 -8.64 -15.56
N ILE A 8 28.26 -8.45 -14.25
CA ILE A 8 26.99 -8.30 -13.54
C ILE A 8 26.60 -6.83 -13.58
N TYR A 9 25.47 -6.53 -14.21
CA TYR A 9 24.90 -5.20 -14.28
C TYR A 9 23.95 -4.98 -13.13
N TRP A 10 24.32 -4.17 -12.17
CA TRP A 10 23.42 -3.65 -11.17
C TRP A 10 23.80 -2.20 -10.82
N GLU A 11 22.88 -1.48 -10.20
CA GLU A 11 23.12 -0.14 -9.71
C GLU A 11 24.17 -0.19 -8.59
N THR A 12 25.31 0.48 -8.79
CA THR A 12 26.42 0.46 -7.82
C THR A 12 26.58 1.77 -7.09
N ASP A 13 25.82 2.79 -7.44
CA ASP A 13 25.91 4.14 -6.86
C ASP A 13 25.60 4.17 -5.37
N ASP A 14 24.83 3.18 -4.89
CA ASP A 14 24.48 3.04 -3.49
C ASP A 14 25.55 2.36 -2.64
N TYR A 15 26.61 1.81 -3.26
CA TYR A 15 27.74 1.21 -2.53
C TYR A 15 28.70 2.28 -2.03
N GLN A 16 28.22 3.14 -1.18
CA GLN A 16 28.99 4.20 -0.54
C GLN A 16 29.50 3.77 0.83
N PRO A 17 30.66 4.30 1.30
CA PRO A 17 31.19 4.00 2.63
C PRO A 17 30.25 4.35 3.79
N PHE A 18 29.38 5.34 3.57
CA PHE A 18 28.38 5.80 4.52
C PHE A 18 27.01 5.86 3.84
N PRO A 19 25.95 5.49 4.53
CA PRO A 19 24.60 5.67 4.01
C PRO A 19 24.29 7.16 3.82
N ASP A 20 23.65 7.47 2.72
CA ASP A 20 23.16 8.81 2.41
C ASP A 20 21.64 8.79 2.29
N TRP A 21 21.01 9.95 2.55
CA TRP A 21 19.57 10.07 2.36
C TRP A 21 19.25 10.29 0.88
N LYS A 22 18.29 9.51 0.39
CA LYS A 22 17.72 9.68 -0.94
C LYS A 22 16.20 9.84 -0.82
N PRO A 23 15.57 10.74 -1.59
CA PRO A 23 14.13 10.78 -1.66
C PRO A 23 13.60 9.46 -2.26
N CYS A 24 12.45 9.01 -1.79
CA CYS A 24 11.75 7.93 -2.46
C CYS A 24 11.31 8.36 -3.87
N THR A 25 11.08 7.38 -4.75
CA THR A 25 10.81 7.61 -6.18
C THR A 25 9.65 8.59 -6.42
N GLU A 26 8.65 8.58 -5.55
CA GLU A 26 7.42 9.37 -5.69
C GLU A 26 7.33 10.52 -4.66
N TRP A 27 8.48 11.03 -4.21
CA TRP A 27 8.49 12.09 -3.21
C TRP A 27 7.76 13.35 -3.67
N GLU A 28 7.98 13.75 -4.90
CA GLU A 28 7.37 14.95 -5.48
C GLU A 28 6.04 14.62 -6.17
N VAL A 29 5.04 15.47 -5.98
CA VAL A 29 3.78 15.38 -6.72
C VAL A 29 4.00 15.98 -8.09
N THR A 30 4.05 15.15 -9.11
CA THR A 30 4.16 15.58 -10.51
C THR A 30 2.79 15.78 -11.16
N ASP A 31 1.77 15.07 -10.68
CA ASP A 31 0.40 15.16 -11.14
C ASP A 31 -0.54 15.35 -9.93
N PRO A 32 -1.29 16.44 -9.84
CA PRO A 32 -2.18 16.72 -8.72
C PRO A 32 -3.32 15.71 -8.55
N ASP A 33 -3.69 14.99 -9.58
CA ASP A 33 -4.70 13.93 -9.48
C ASP A 33 -4.21 12.76 -8.62
N PHE A 34 -2.89 12.51 -8.61
CA PHE A 34 -2.25 11.48 -7.81
C PHE A 34 -1.62 12.05 -6.53
N ALA A 35 -2.42 12.74 -5.73
CA ALA A 35 -1.93 13.46 -4.55
C ALA A 35 -1.80 12.60 -3.29
N LEU A 36 -2.35 11.38 -3.27
CA LEU A 36 -2.47 10.57 -2.07
C LEU A 36 -1.42 9.45 -2.02
N PHE A 37 -0.94 9.15 -0.80
CA PHE A 37 -0.08 8.01 -0.54
C PHE A 37 -0.87 6.86 0.09
N PRO A 38 -0.92 5.67 -0.50
CA PRO A 38 -1.39 4.48 0.18
C PRO A 38 -0.32 3.99 1.16
N VAL A 39 -0.70 3.82 2.42
CA VAL A 39 0.21 3.38 3.49
C VAL A 39 -0.35 2.18 4.21
N TYR A 40 0.53 1.30 4.70
CA TYR A 40 0.16 0.27 5.64
C TYR A 40 0.37 0.74 7.07
N TYR A 41 -0.46 0.26 7.97
CA TYR A 41 -0.18 0.34 9.40
C TYR A 41 -0.50 -0.99 10.08
N THR A 42 0.17 -1.25 11.19
CA THR A 42 -0.04 -2.46 11.98
C THR A 42 -1.10 -2.20 13.04
N ASP A 43 -2.11 -3.06 13.06
CA ASP A 43 -3.10 -3.11 14.14
C ASP A 43 -2.61 -4.08 15.23
N SER A 44 -3.08 -3.88 16.47
CA SER A 44 -2.71 -4.70 17.62
C SER A 44 -3.14 -6.17 17.51
N ILE A 45 -4.14 -6.47 16.68
CA ILE A 45 -4.69 -7.82 16.49
C ILE A 45 -4.09 -8.50 15.27
N ASN A 46 -3.78 -7.72 14.22
CA ASN A 46 -3.23 -8.24 12.97
C ASN A 46 -1.71 -8.10 12.98
N VAL A 47 -1.03 -9.14 13.45
CA VAL A 47 0.43 -9.22 13.45
C VAL A 47 0.89 -9.60 12.05
N ASP A 48 1.56 -8.68 11.37
CA ASP A 48 2.04 -8.84 10.00
C ASP A 48 0.94 -9.30 9.03
N SER A 49 1.29 -10.13 8.05
CA SER A 49 0.37 -10.62 7.01
C SER A 49 -0.41 -11.88 7.41
N TRP A 50 -0.18 -12.42 8.60
CA TRP A 50 -0.65 -13.75 8.97
C TRP A 50 -2.00 -13.78 9.69
N GLY A 51 -2.41 -12.64 10.26
CA GLY A 51 -3.61 -12.56 11.07
C GLY A 51 -4.87 -13.05 10.35
N LEU A 52 -5.08 -12.63 9.13
CA LEU A 52 -6.29 -12.95 8.37
C LEU A 52 -6.43 -14.43 7.97
N ALA A 53 -5.34 -15.19 7.98
CA ALA A 53 -5.38 -16.63 7.76
C ALA A 53 -5.93 -17.40 8.98
N ASN A 54 -5.94 -16.77 10.15
CA ASN A 54 -6.47 -17.35 11.38
C ASN A 54 -7.98 -17.07 11.49
N PRO A 55 -8.85 -18.11 11.53
CA PRO A 55 -10.29 -17.89 11.60
C PRO A 55 -10.76 -17.14 12.84
N TYR A 56 -10.08 -17.27 13.98
CA TYR A 56 -10.42 -16.52 15.20
C TYR A 56 -10.09 -15.03 15.07
N VAL A 57 -8.94 -14.70 14.48
CA VAL A 57 -8.57 -13.30 14.20
C VAL A 57 -9.53 -12.70 13.18
N ASN A 58 -9.94 -13.47 12.19
CA ASN A 58 -10.90 -13.05 11.19
C ASN A 58 -12.27 -12.74 11.81
N GLU A 59 -12.76 -13.59 12.74
CA GLU A 59 -14.00 -13.35 13.48
C GLU A 59 -13.93 -12.06 14.31
N ILE A 60 -12.81 -11.81 14.98
CA ILE A 60 -12.60 -10.56 15.72
C ILE A 60 -12.61 -9.36 14.76
N ASN A 61 -11.95 -9.48 13.62
CA ASN A 61 -11.86 -8.42 12.62
C ASN A 61 -13.22 -8.07 11.99
N GLU A 62 -14.17 -8.98 11.95
CA GLU A 62 -15.53 -8.68 11.47
C GLU A 62 -16.26 -7.62 12.32
N SER A 63 -15.84 -7.44 13.57
CA SER A 63 -16.35 -6.39 14.45
C SER A 63 -15.54 -5.08 14.38
N ASN A 64 -14.41 -5.07 13.67
CA ASN A 64 -13.56 -3.89 13.47
C ASN A 64 -13.85 -3.25 12.10
N PRO A 65 -14.48 -2.06 12.03
CA PRO A 65 -14.84 -1.44 10.76
C PRO A 65 -13.65 -1.11 9.87
N CYS A 66 -12.46 -0.96 10.45
CA CYS A 66 -11.25 -0.63 9.72
C CYS A 66 -10.50 -1.85 9.19
N ALA A 67 -10.79 -3.07 9.69
CA ALA A 67 -9.97 -4.26 9.42
C ALA A 67 -9.80 -4.60 7.93
N TYR A 68 -10.82 -4.35 7.13
CA TYR A 68 -10.85 -4.68 5.70
C TYR A 68 -11.06 -3.45 4.82
N ALA A 69 -11.11 -2.28 5.42
CA ALA A 69 -11.42 -1.04 4.76
C ALA A 69 -10.14 -0.29 4.30
N VAL A 70 -10.36 0.70 3.48
CA VAL A 70 -9.41 1.75 3.18
C VAL A 70 -9.80 2.97 3.99
N GLU A 71 -8.94 3.39 4.90
CA GLU A 71 -9.17 4.57 5.70
C GLU A 71 -8.66 5.83 4.99
N MET A 72 -9.44 6.89 5.05
CA MET A 72 -9.09 8.20 4.50
C MET A 72 -9.45 9.29 5.49
N ASN A 73 -8.71 10.41 5.46
CA ASN A 73 -9.05 11.57 6.26
C ASN A 73 -10.46 12.07 5.94
N ALA A 74 -11.27 12.35 6.98
CA ALA A 74 -12.68 12.71 6.83
C ALA A 74 -12.89 14.01 6.04
N ALA A 75 -12.03 15.01 6.24
CA ALA A 75 -12.12 16.28 5.51
C ALA A 75 -11.80 16.06 4.02
N MET A 76 -10.76 15.27 3.70
CA MET A 76 -10.41 14.93 2.32
C MET A 76 -11.49 14.10 1.63
N ALA A 77 -12.09 13.15 2.34
CA ALA A 77 -13.21 12.37 1.81
C ALA A 77 -14.39 13.27 1.45
N SER A 78 -14.76 14.17 2.36
CA SER A 78 -15.83 15.15 2.12
C SER A 78 -15.54 16.06 0.93
N GLU A 79 -14.31 16.55 0.79
CA GLU A 79 -13.88 17.39 -0.34
C GLU A 79 -14.02 16.65 -1.68
N LYS A 80 -13.77 15.34 -1.69
CA LYS A 80 -13.92 14.47 -2.87
C LYS A 80 -15.34 13.91 -3.05
N GLY A 81 -16.29 14.28 -2.19
CA GLY A 81 -17.68 13.82 -2.24
C GLY A 81 -17.84 12.33 -1.89
N LEU A 82 -16.93 11.81 -1.07
CA LEU A 82 -16.91 10.42 -0.60
C LEU A 82 -17.46 10.33 0.82
N VAL A 83 -18.11 9.21 1.13
CA VAL A 83 -18.66 8.92 2.46
C VAL A 83 -18.34 7.49 2.89
N ASP A 84 -18.47 7.21 4.19
CA ASP A 84 -18.32 5.86 4.73
C ASP A 84 -19.15 4.84 3.98
N GLY A 85 -18.57 3.69 3.69
CA GLY A 85 -19.19 2.59 2.97
C GLY A 85 -19.14 2.71 1.46
N ASP A 86 -18.66 3.81 0.90
CA ASP A 86 -18.47 3.93 -0.55
C ASP A 86 -17.49 2.87 -1.04
N LYS A 87 -17.85 2.24 -2.14
CA LYS A 87 -16.88 1.44 -2.90
C LYS A 87 -15.98 2.37 -3.68
N ILE A 88 -14.70 2.19 -3.51
CA ILE A 88 -13.68 3.03 -4.12
C ILE A 88 -12.66 2.20 -4.88
N ARG A 89 -12.05 2.83 -5.85
CA ARG A 89 -10.88 2.33 -6.56
C ARG A 89 -9.71 3.27 -6.31
N LEU A 90 -8.60 2.71 -5.91
CA LEU A 90 -7.31 3.39 -5.86
C LEU A 90 -6.58 3.08 -7.15
N VAL A 91 -6.24 4.09 -7.91
CA VAL A 91 -5.50 3.95 -9.17
C VAL A 91 -4.13 4.56 -8.97
N SER A 92 -3.07 3.80 -9.21
CA SER A 92 -1.70 4.32 -9.17
C SER A 92 -1.37 5.05 -10.46
N GLN A 93 -0.35 5.88 -10.41
CA GLN A 93 0.20 6.55 -11.60
C GLN A 93 0.84 5.58 -12.62
N TYR A 94 0.87 4.29 -12.31
CA TYR A 94 1.36 3.20 -13.16
C TYR A 94 0.23 2.36 -13.76
N ASP A 95 -0.99 2.90 -13.79
CA ASP A 95 -2.20 2.24 -14.32
C ASP A 95 -2.62 0.97 -13.57
N SER A 96 -1.96 0.64 -12.45
CA SER A 96 -2.42 -0.43 -11.57
C SER A 96 -3.54 0.08 -10.68
N PHE A 97 -4.50 -0.77 -10.36
CA PHE A 97 -5.58 -0.39 -9.45
C PHE A 97 -5.93 -1.49 -8.45
N VAL A 98 -6.52 -1.08 -7.36
CA VAL A 98 -7.16 -1.94 -6.35
C VAL A 98 -8.49 -1.35 -5.93
N GLU A 99 -9.37 -2.18 -5.43
CA GLU A 99 -10.70 -1.77 -4.98
C GLU A 99 -10.85 -2.07 -3.48
N GLY A 100 -11.67 -1.27 -2.82
CA GLY A 100 -11.94 -1.41 -1.40
C GLY A 100 -13.19 -0.65 -0.98
N VAL A 101 -13.48 -0.71 0.31
CA VAL A 101 -14.58 0.03 0.94
C VAL A 101 -13.97 1.14 1.79
N LEU A 102 -14.49 2.34 1.64
CA LEU A 102 -14.00 3.51 2.36
C LEU A 102 -14.52 3.55 3.80
N VAL A 103 -13.63 3.89 4.72
CA VAL A 103 -13.95 4.36 6.08
C VAL A 103 -13.26 5.70 6.31
N THR A 104 -13.99 6.69 6.77
CA THR A 104 -13.43 8.00 7.08
C THR A 104 -12.89 8.05 8.50
N SER A 105 -11.75 8.71 8.70
CA SER A 105 -11.07 8.75 9.98
C SER A 105 -10.26 10.04 10.17
N GLU A 106 -10.40 10.67 11.34
CA GLU A 106 -9.56 11.81 11.73
C GLU A 106 -8.11 11.41 12.08
N LYS A 107 -7.82 10.10 12.19
CA LYS A 107 -6.48 9.60 12.51
C LYS A 107 -5.53 9.64 11.31
N ILE A 108 -6.08 9.66 10.10
CA ILE A 108 -5.31 9.54 8.88
C ILE A 108 -4.89 10.93 8.40
N HIS A 109 -3.61 11.04 8.03
CA HIS A 109 -3.10 12.28 7.44
C HIS A 109 -3.85 12.61 6.14
N PRO A 110 -4.18 13.89 5.87
CA PRO A 110 -4.94 14.28 4.67
C PRO A 110 -4.34 13.80 3.33
N GLU A 111 -3.03 13.65 3.25
CA GLU A 111 -2.33 13.18 2.05
C GLU A 111 -2.21 11.65 1.99
N CYS A 112 -2.79 10.91 2.94
CA CYS A 112 -2.65 9.46 3.01
C CYS A 112 -3.99 8.75 2.90
N MET A 113 -3.91 7.51 2.40
CA MET A 113 -4.93 6.49 2.54
C MET A 113 -4.32 5.28 3.23
N ALA A 114 -4.96 4.77 4.27
CA ALA A 114 -4.37 3.73 5.09
C ALA A 114 -5.12 2.41 5.01
N VAL A 115 -4.37 1.32 5.08
CA VAL A 115 -4.89 -0.05 5.10
C VAL A 115 -4.19 -0.83 6.21
N ILE A 116 -4.92 -1.60 6.98
CA ILE A 116 -4.33 -2.46 7.99
C ILE A 116 -3.45 -3.52 7.30
N CYS A 117 -2.22 -3.67 7.77
CA CYS A 117 -1.29 -4.68 7.29
C CYS A 117 -1.89 -6.08 7.42
N GLY A 118 -1.84 -6.87 6.36
CA GLY A 118 -2.48 -8.18 6.30
C GLY A 118 -3.89 -8.19 5.71
N SER A 119 -4.53 -7.04 5.54
CA SER A 119 -5.84 -6.91 4.87
C SER A 119 -5.69 -6.91 3.33
N TRP A 120 -5.07 -7.93 2.78
CA TRP A 120 -4.59 -7.93 1.39
C TRP A 120 -5.46 -8.66 0.40
N GLY A 121 -6.65 -9.09 0.82
CA GLY A 121 -7.48 -9.91 -0.03
C GLY A 121 -6.83 -11.28 -0.26
N SER A 122 -7.24 -12.29 0.45
CA SER A 122 -6.71 -13.64 0.18
C SER A 122 -7.21 -14.13 -1.17
N HIS A 123 -6.26 -14.51 -2.01
CA HIS A 123 -6.57 -15.23 -3.25
C HIS A 123 -6.40 -16.74 -3.10
N SER A 124 -6.05 -17.21 -1.90
CA SER A 124 -5.86 -18.63 -1.64
C SER A 124 -7.21 -19.33 -1.42
N GLU A 125 -7.48 -20.36 -2.19
CA GLU A 125 -8.63 -21.22 -1.97
C GLU A 125 -8.52 -22.04 -0.67
N PHE A 126 -7.32 -22.19 -0.13
CA PHE A 126 -7.06 -22.90 1.13
C PHE A 126 -7.38 -22.07 2.37
N ILE A 127 -7.68 -20.78 2.22
CA ILE A 127 -8.01 -19.87 3.32
C ILE A 127 -9.32 -19.15 3.00
N PRO A 128 -10.45 -19.86 3.03
CA PRO A 128 -11.72 -19.30 2.61
C PRO A 128 -12.22 -18.15 3.51
N SER A 129 -11.80 -18.12 4.77
CA SER A 129 -12.20 -17.08 5.73
C SER A 129 -11.73 -15.68 5.39
N SER A 130 -10.61 -15.56 4.68
CA SER A 130 -10.04 -14.27 4.27
C SER A 130 -10.22 -13.95 2.78
N LYS A 131 -10.79 -14.89 2.02
CA LYS A 131 -10.97 -14.74 0.57
C LYS A 131 -11.79 -13.50 0.22
N GLY A 132 -11.22 -12.62 -0.59
CA GLY A 132 -11.87 -11.41 -1.06
C GLY A 132 -12.04 -10.30 -0.02
N LYS A 133 -11.46 -10.44 1.17
CA LYS A 133 -11.47 -9.42 2.22
C LYS A 133 -10.22 -8.55 2.13
N GLY A 134 -10.40 -7.25 2.34
CA GLY A 134 -9.32 -6.26 2.35
C GLY A 134 -8.89 -5.76 0.97
N THR A 135 -7.90 -4.87 0.98
CA THR A 135 -7.43 -4.14 -0.20
C THR A 135 -5.93 -4.35 -0.38
N PRO A 136 -5.50 -5.06 -1.44
CA PRO A 136 -4.10 -5.45 -1.64
C PRO A 136 -3.28 -4.31 -2.23
N ILE A 137 -3.00 -3.25 -1.46
CA ILE A 137 -2.29 -2.05 -1.97
C ILE A 137 -0.88 -2.35 -2.51
N ALA A 138 -0.28 -3.49 -2.17
CA ALA A 138 0.97 -3.94 -2.77
C ALA A 138 0.89 -4.10 -4.30
N HIS A 139 -0.29 -4.37 -4.85
CA HIS A 139 -0.49 -4.46 -6.29
C HIS A 139 -0.36 -3.11 -7.02
N LEU A 140 -0.37 -2.00 -6.29
CA LEU A 140 -0.17 -0.67 -6.86
C LEU A 140 1.31 -0.37 -7.15
N VAL A 141 2.22 -1.13 -6.53
CA VAL A 141 3.68 -0.93 -6.63
C VAL A 141 4.22 -1.63 -7.88
N PRO A 142 4.96 -0.93 -8.76
CA PRO A 142 5.58 -1.55 -9.92
C PRO A 142 6.84 -2.32 -9.51
N GLY A 143 6.66 -3.53 -8.99
CA GLY A 143 7.74 -4.39 -8.48
C GLY A 143 8.72 -4.91 -9.53
N HIS A 144 8.55 -4.53 -10.80
CA HIS A 144 9.46 -4.88 -11.89
C HIS A 144 10.45 -3.75 -12.24
N ASP A 145 10.31 -2.58 -11.64
CA ASP A 145 11.20 -1.44 -11.91
C ASP A 145 12.50 -1.60 -11.10
N PRO A 146 13.65 -1.83 -11.76
CA PRO A 146 14.93 -2.02 -11.08
C PRO A 146 15.39 -0.79 -10.28
N LYS A 147 14.92 0.41 -10.61
CA LYS A 147 15.25 1.65 -9.89
C LYS A 147 14.64 1.73 -8.49
N ARG A 148 13.68 0.86 -8.20
CA ARG A 148 13.01 0.79 -6.91
C ARG A 148 13.67 -0.18 -5.94
N PHE A 149 14.68 -0.90 -6.37
CA PHE A 149 15.38 -1.87 -5.52
C PHE A 149 16.66 -1.27 -4.95
N ASP A 150 16.80 -1.42 -3.64
CA ASP A 150 18.09 -1.29 -2.99
C ASP A 150 18.82 -2.65 -3.09
N TYR A 151 19.84 -2.69 -3.91
CA TYR A 151 20.60 -3.92 -4.15
C TYR A 151 21.50 -4.32 -2.98
N ILE A 152 21.69 -3.47 -1.98
CA ILE A 152 22.49 -3.77 -0.80
C ILE A 152 21.65 -4.54 0.22
N CYS A 153 20.47 -4.05 0.54
CA CYS A 153 19.60 -4.65 1.54
C CYS A 153 18.40 -5.41 0.94
N SER A 154 18.30 -5.46 -0.39
CA SER A 154 17.20 -6.11 -1.12
C SER A 154 15.81 -5.51 -0.80
N ALA A 155 15.77 -4.27 -0.39
CA ALA A 155 14.51 -3.57 -0.12
C ALA A 155 13.90 -3.04 -1.42
N LEU A 156 12.58 -3.03 -1.47
CA LEU A 156 11.80 -2.41 -2.54
C LEU A 156 11.24 -1.07 -2.05
N ASP A 157 11.48 -0.01 -2.79
CA ASP A 157 10.75 1.25 -2.61
C ASP A 157 9.28 1.02 -2.97
N GLN A 158 8.44 0.99 -1.95
CA GLN A 158 7.00 0.75 -2.08
C GLN A 158 6.19 2.03 -2.24
N THR A 159 6.86 3.17 -2.35
CA THR A 159 6.19 4.46 -2.49
C THR A 159 5.50 4.56 -3.84
N VAL A 160 4.21 4.78 -3.83
CA VAL A 160 3.40 5.11 -5.01
C VAL A 160 2.45 6.25 -4.67
N ARG A 161 1.98 6.93 -5.68
CA ARG A 161 0.90 7.90 -5.52
C ARG A 161 -0.36 7.39 -6.19
N VAL A 162 -1.49 7.70 -5.60
CA VAL A 162 -2.79 7.24 -6.08
C VAL A 162 -3.78 8.37 -6.18
N LYS A 163 -4.72 8.20 -7.08
CA LYS A 163 -6.02 8.89 -7.07
C LYS A 163 -7.09 7.93 -6.58
N VAL A 164 -8.15 8.49 -6.02
CA VAL A 164 -9.33 7.75 -5.57
C VAL A 164 -10.50 8.04 -6.48
N GLU A 165 -11.19 6.99 -6.90
CA GLU A 165 -12.39 7.05 -7.73
C GLU A 165 -13.52 6.32 -7.02
N LYS A 166 -14.72 6.91 -7.00
CA LYS A 166 -15.93 6.22 -6.53
C LYS A 166 -16.40 5.23 -7.58
N ILE A 167 -16.70 4.01 -7.14
CA ILE A 167 -17.32 3.00 -8.00
C ILE A 167 -18.81 2.87 -7.65
N SER A 168 -19.61 2.78 -8.68
CA SER A 168 -21.08 2.61 -8.56
C SER A 168 -21.46 1.15 -8.27
#